data_696c50094824912cc91717f266468861
#
_entry.id   696c50094824912cc91717f266468861
#
_cell.length_a   1.000
_cell.length_b   1.000
_cell.length_c   1.000
_cell.angle_alpha   90.00
_cell.angle_beta   90.00
_cell.angle_gamma   90.00
#
_symmetry.space_group_name_H-M   'P 1'
#
loop_
_entity.id
_entity.type
_entity.pdbx_description
1 polymer ?
#
loop_
_entity_poly.entity_id
_entity_poly.type
_entity_poly.pdbx_seq_one_letter_code
_entity_poly.pdbx_strand_id
1 'polypeptide(L)'
;INVDGECDNTNSDEFTLIINEVPAITNTELIQFICSGNFSDEVPIFSSIETETTSYSWEVLADDNFISGYSTPNSGNVIPSEQLFNSCNLTKNVIYRVTPSTEDCTGSPVDFTVIVNPTPVIPDQSSEICSGDEFTISPLNNCTTTIVPLNTTYTWVVSSVDSGILGATDQSAEQTVISQVLINELDVVQSVTYSATPVSGDDGSCIGSPFDVVVKVNPKPTIDDITLDPICSGGGFTYDPTNNLDNIVPLNTTYNWTVSVSNPEALGYTTPLPPYPTSITQSNLTVEDEPVIFIYTVTPTSGDDGNCIGEPFDITIQVNPTPIISSVTLDTICSGEGFTYDPANDTGNNIPSNTTYDWTVSVSNSDASGYTTPSPPFPASITQSNLTVVDEPATFIYTVTPTSGYDGNCVGEPFDIT
;
A
#
# COMPACT_ATOMS: atom_id res chain seq x y z
N ILE A 1 12.25 96.65 -55.26
CA ILE A 1 11.30 97.35 -56.15
C ILE A 1 12.00 98.53 -56.72
N ASN A 2 12.26 98.52 -58.04
CA ASN A 2 12.81 99.69 -58.75
C ASN A 2 11.70 100.78 -58.88
N VAL A 3 12.19 101.99 -59.03
CA VAL A 3 11.31 103.23 -59.13
C VAL A 3 10.28 103.13 -60.25
N ASP A 4 10.43 102.17 -61.18
CA ASP A 4 9.60 102.01 -62.39
C ASP A 4 8.56 100.87 -62.24
N GLY A 5 8.47 100.19 -61.06
CA GLY A 5 7.43 99.22 -60.78
C GLY A 5 7.58 97.84 -61.39
N GLU A 6 8.72 97.56 -62.01
CA GLU A 6 9.03 96.26 -62.51
C GLU A 6 9.69 95.43 -61.40
N CYS A 7 9.14 94.27 -61.17
CA CYS A 7 9.76 93.28 -60.31
C CYS A 7 10.98 92.70 -61.01
N ASP A 8 12.17 93.04 -60.52
CA ASP A 8 13.40 92.41 -60.97
C ASP A 8 13.41 90.96 -60.40
N ASN A 9 13.20 90.04 -61.32
CA ASN A 9 13.02 88.63 -60.99
C ASN A 9 14.39 87.88 -61.13
N THR A 10 15.47 88.59 -60.82
CA THR A 10 16.84 88.01 -61.01
C THR A 10 17.48 87.50 -59.74
N ASN A 11 16.82 87.59 -58.60
CA ASN A 11 17.25 86.90 -57.37
C ASN A 11 16.33 85.72 -57.08
N SER A 12 16.60 84.58 -57.68
CA SER A 12 16.12 83.29 -57.19
C SER A 12 17.13 82.81 -56.19
N ASP A 13 16.76 82.87 -54.92
CA ASP A 13 17.48 82.12 -53.88
C ASP A 13 17.11 80.62 -54.06
N GLU A 14 18.03 79.89 -54.65
CA GLU A 14 17.94 78.41 -54.67
C GLU A 14 18.18 77.90 -53.27
N PHE A 15 17.23 77.18 -52.71
CA PHE A 15 17.45 76.42 -51.53
C PHE A 15 17.47 74.95 -51.93
N THR A 16 18.36 74.18 -51.36
CA THR A 16 18.40 72.74 -51.51
C THR A 16 17.69 72.10 -50.33
N LEU A 17 16.60 71.42 -50.63
CA LEU A 17 15.94 70.58 -49.66
C LEU A 17 16.46 69.12 -49.83
N ILE A 18 17.17 68.64 -48.87
CA ILE A 18 17.58 67.23 -48.81
C ILE A 18 16.53 66.45 -48.01
N ILE A 19 15.96 65.45 -48.62
CA ILE A 19 15.04 64.49 -47.95
C ILE A 19 15.76 63.17 -47.86
N ASN A 20 16.11 62.77 -46.66
CA ASN A 20 16.83 61.50 -46.42
C ASN A 20 15.76 60.37 -46.20
N GLU A 21 16.13 59.18 -46.66
CA GLU A 21 15.31 57.99 -46.47
C GLU A 21 15.32 57.54 -45.02
N VAL A 22 14.16 57.16 -44.49
CA VAL A 22 14.03 56.62 -43.12
C VAL A 22 14.40 55.13 -43.14
N PRO A 23 15.37 54.69 -42.33
CA PRO A 23 15.75 53.28 -42.28
C PRO A 23 14.65 52.41 -41.71
N ALA A 24 14.43 51.26 -42.33
CA ALA A 24 13.48 50.24 -41.84
C ALA A 24 14.17 48.90 -41.73
N ILE A 25 13.86 48.12 -40.70
CA ILE A 25 14.32 46.75 -40.53
C ILE A 25 13.58 45.85 -41.51
N THR A 26 14.31 44.98 -42.22
CA THR A 26 13.77 44.11 -43.28
C THR A 26 13.78 42.64 -42.92
N ASN A 27 14.18 42.28 -41.70
CA ASN A 27 14.10 40.92 -41.20
C ASN A 27 12.66 40.39 -41.24
N THR A 28 12.48 39.14 -41.67
CA THR A 28 11.18 38.48 -41.75
C THR A 28 10.92 37.50 -40.61
N GLU A 29 11.98 36.93 -40.01
CA GLU A 29 11.91 36.03 -38.88
C GLU A 29 12.17 36.83 -37.59
N LEU A 30 11.10 37.12 -36.86
CA LEU A 30 11.14 38.00 -35.69
C LEU A 30 10.88 37.23 -34.37
N ILE A 31 10.67 35.90 -34.43
CA ILE A 31 10.35 35.07 -33.28
C ILE A 31 11.22 33.81 -33.28
N GLN A 32 11.79 33.49 -32.11
CA GLN A 32 12.48 32.25 -31.86
C GLN A 32 11.82 31.53 -30.66
N PHE A 33 11.90 30.21 -30.66
CA PHE A 33 11.44 29.35 -29.53
C PHE A 33 12.63 28.56 -29.02
N ILE A 34 12.88 28.65 -27.73
CA ILE A 34 13.96 27.88 -27.08
C ILE A 34 13.46 27.28 -25.78
N CYS A 35 14.10 26.20 -25.31
CA CYS A 35 13.93 25.70 -23.95
C CYS A 35 14.81 26.49 -22.97
N SER A 36 14.34 26.66 -21.74
CA SER A 36 15.09 27.25 -20.64
C SER A 36 16.48 26.58 -20.52
N GLY A 37 17.53 27.40 -20.43
CA GLY A 37 18.91 26.94 -20.37
C GLY A 37 19.60 26.75 -21.73
N ASN A 38 18.86 26.84 -22.83
CA ASN A 38 19.45 26.83 -24.17
C ASN A 38 19.87 28.24 -24.64
N PHE A 39 20.69 28.26 -25.67
CA PHE A 39 21.09 29.50 -26.34
C PHE A 39 20.05 29.87 -27.41
N SER A 40 19.74 31.18 -27.51
CA SER A 40 19.07 31.75 -28.66
C SER A 40 19.98 31.73 -29.87
N ASP A 41 19.42 31.80 -31.09
CA ASP A 41 20.22 32.01 -32.28
C ASP A 41 20.69 33.46 -32.39
N GLU A 42 21.88 33.67 -32.96
CA GLU A 42 22.36 34.99 -33.36
C GLU A 42 21.50 35.53 -34.49
N VAL A 43 21.03 36.78 -34.39
CA VAL A 43 20.17 37.39 -35.41
C VAL A 43 20.88 38.59 -36.06
N PRO A 44 21.39 38.46 -37.32
CA PRO A 44 21.83 39.59 -38.09
C PRO A 44 20.66 40.53 -38.39
N ILE A 45 20.91 41.86 -38.27
CA ILE A 45 19.89 42.87 -38.52
C ILE A 45 20.13 43.47 -39.91
N PHE A 46 19.05 43.53 -40.70
CA PHE A 46 19.08 44.05 -42.06
C PHE A 46 18.26 45.32 -42.20
N SER A 47 18.75 46.28 -43.02
CA SER A 47 18.08 47.56 -43.26
C SER A 47 17.59 47.65 -44.73
N SER A 48 16.54 48.45 -44.90
CA SER A 48 16.07 48.87 -46.24
C SER A 48 17.07 49.79 -46.96
N ILE A 49 18.01 50.42 -46.24
CA ILE A 49 19.00 51.32 -46.81
C ILE A 49 20.31 50.58 -47.00
N GLU A 50 20.70 50.37 -48.27
CA GLU A 50 21.94 49.68 -48.67
C GLU A 50 23.13 50.65 -48.90
N THR A 51 22.84 51.97 -49.13
CA THR A 51 23.81 52.94 -49.55
C THR A 51 24.41 53.76 -48.41
N GLU A 52 23.82 53.78 -47.25
CA GLU A 52 24.24 54.50 -46.04
C GLU A 52 24.51 53.54 -44.88
N THR A 53 25.36 53.95 -43.94
CA THR A 53 25.63 53.17 -42.73
C THR A 53 24.44 53.30 -41.79
N THR A 54 23.63 52.24 -41.68
CA THR A 54 22.62 52.16 -40.69
C THR A 54 23.22 51.62 -39.38
N SER A 55 22.96 52.30 -38.28
CA SER A 55 23.28 51.87 -36.94
C SER A 55 22.02 51.36 -36.25
N TYR A 56 22.19 50.38 -35.37
CA TYR A 56 21.07 49.80 -34.61
C TYR A 56 21.35 49.88 -33.12
N SER A 57 20.35 50.28 -32.39
CA SER A 57 20.35 50.22 -30.91
C SER A 57 19.12 49.49 -30.47
N TRP A 58 19.20 48.78 -29.35
CA TRP A 58 18.02 48.12 -28.80
C TRP A 58 17.92 48.21 -27.29
N GLU A 59 16.68 48.19 -26.80
CA GLU A 59 16.34 47.94 -25.42
C GLU A 59 15.83 46.50 -25.28
N VAL A 60 16.05 45.91 -24.11
CA VAL A 60 15.55 44.57 -23.79
C VAL A 60 14.38 44.69 -22.84
N LEU A 61 13.25 44.15 -23.26
CA LEU A 61 12.02 44.04 -22.45
C LEU A 61 11.84 42.56 -22.11
N ALA A 62 11.89 42.21 -20.83
CA ALA A 62 11.73 40.87 -20.38
C ALA A 62 10.49 40.72 -19.47
N ASP A 63 9.81 39.59 -19.60
CA ASP A 63 8.69 39.27 -18.73
C ASP A 63 9.20 38.97 -17.31
N ASP A 64 8.77 39.75 -16.34
CA ASP A 64 8.96 39.56 -14.90
C ASP A 64 10.37 39.10 -14.39
N ASN A 65 10.47 38.76 -13.12
CA ASN A 65 11.70 38.31 -12.45
C ASN A 65 12.06 36.84 -12.67
N PHE A 66 11.26 36.09 -13.42
CA PHE A 66 11.50 34.65 -13.66
C PHE A 66 12.34 34.40 -14.92
N ILE A 67 12.66 35.41 -15.71
CA ILE A 67 13.52 35.29 -16.87
C ILE A 67 14.86 35.95 -16.60
N SER A 68 15.96 35.35 -17.05
CA SER A 68 17.32 35.84 -16.86
C SER A 68 18.25 35.36 -17.96
N GLY A 69 19.51 35.87 -17.99
CA GLY A 69 20.52 35.49 -18.95
C GLY A 69 20.67 36.46 -20.14
N TYR A 70 19.77 37.44 -20.28
CA TYR A 70 19.85 38.48 -21.29
C TYR A 70 20.74 39.64 -20.86
N SER A 71 21.44 40.26 -21.83
CA SER A 71 22.27 41.43 -21.59
C SER A 71 21.56 42.71 -22.00
N THR A 72 21.82 43.81 -21.28
CA THR A 72 21.20 45.13 -21.49
C THR A 72 22.23 46.27 -21.46
N PRO A 73 21.97 47.40 -22.09
CA PRO A 73 21.40 47.62 -23.42
C PRO A 73 22.53 47.55 -24.46
N ASN A 74 22.22 47.26 -25.71
CA ASN A 74 23.23 47.06 -26.70
C ASN A 74 22.97 47.79 -28.00
N SER A 75 24.05 47.93 -28.80
CA SER A 75 24.06 48.42 -30.16
C SER A 75 24.94 47.54 -31.00
N GLY A 76 24.66 47.42 -32.28
CA GLY A 76 25.42 46.61 -33.22
C GLY A 76 24.55 46.20 -34.41
N ASN A 77 25.10 45.41 -35.30
CA ASN A 77 24.40 44.90 -36.48
C ASN A 77 23.87 43.45 -36.27
N VAL A 78 24.00 42.93 -35.06
CA VAL A 78 23.62 41.53 -34.69
C VAL A 78 23.09 41.53 -33.27
N ILE A 79 21.93 40.92 -33.04
CA ILE A 79 21.49 40.53 -31.72
C ILE A 79 22.26 39.26 -31.34
N PRO A 80 23.03 39.28 -30.23
CA PRO A 80 23.89 38.14 -29.90
C PRO A 80 23.08 36.92 -29.45
N SER A 81 23.67 35.74 -29.62
CA SER A 81 23.20 34.51 -29.00
C SER A 81 23.37 34.58 -27.47
N GLU A 82 22.31 34.34 -26.73
CA GLU A 82 22.30 34.44 -25.27
C GLU A 82 21.67 33.16 -24.63
N GLN A 83 22.26 32.68 -23.54
CA GLN A 83 21.70 31.57 -22.78
C GLN A 83 20.62 32.09 -21.83
N LEU A 84 19.37 31.80 -22.15
CA LEU A 84 18.22 32.31 -21.40
C LEU A 84 17.64 31.28 -20.46
N PHE A 85 17.30 31.71 -19.25
CA PHE A 85 16.75 30.86 -18.20
C PHE A 85 15.36 31.34 -17.81
N ASN A 86 14.40 30.43 -17.81
CA ASN A 86 13.05 30.59 -17.26
C ASN A 86 12.93 29.75 -15.98
N SER A 87 12.81 30.42 -14.85
CA SER A 87 12.80 29.78 -13.52
C SER A 87 11.39 29.46 -12.99
N CYS A 88 10.36 29.51 -13.84
CA CYS A 88 9.00 29.10 -13.48
C CYS A 88 8.38 28.22 -14.56
N ASN A 89 7.11 27.84 -14.38
CA ASN A 89 6.42 26.83 -15.16
C ASN A 89 5.61 27.37 -16.36
N LEU A 90 5.60 28.69 -16.59
CA LEU A 90 4.93 29.30 -17.71
C LEU A 90 5.96 29.86 -18.70
N THR A 91 5.65 29.80 -19.98
CA THR A 91 6.45 30.42 -21.06
C THR A 91 6.69 31.89 -20.78
N LYS A 92 7.89 32.38 -21.02
CA LYS A 92 8.34 33.76 -20.83
C LYS A 92 8.97 34.31 -22.11
N ASN A 93 8.91 35.64 -22.28
CA ASN A 93 9.42 36.32 -23.45
C ASN A 93 10.60 37.23 -23.08
N VAL A 94 11.60 37.26 -23.95
CA VAL A 94 12.62 38.32 -24.02
C VAL A 94 12.46 39.03 -25.36
N ILE A 95 12.19 40.34 -25.33
CA ILE A 95 11.95 41.14 -26.50
C ILE A 95 13.11 42.11 -26.67
N TYR A 96 13.78 42.03 -27.80
CA TYR A 96 14.81 42.97 -28.25
C TYR A 96 14.12 43.98 -29.20
N ARG A 97 13.81 45.18 -28.67
CA ARG A 97 13.17 46.26 -29.42
C ARG A 97 14.24 47.07 -30.14
N VAL A 98 14.48 46.75 -31.39
CA VAL A 98 15.59 47.31 -32.22
C VAL A 98 15.10 48.56 -32.94
N THR A 99 15.85 49.64 -32.80
CA THR A 99 15.61 50.90 -33.50
C THR A 99 16.75 51.15 -34.50
N PRO A 100 16.44 51.21 -35.80
CA PRO A 100 17.43 51.55 -36.82
C PRO A 100 17.60 53.08 -36.94
N SER A 101 18.82 53.56 -37.15
CA SER A 101 19.10 55.00 -37.38
C SER A 101 20.24 55.21 -38.38
N THR A 102 20.11 56.23 -39.19
CA THR A 102 21.23 56.86 -39.95
C THR A 102 21.69 58.12 -39.22
N GLU A 103 22.61 58.87 -39.77
CA GLU A 103 23.10 60.15 -39.21
C GLU A 103 21.93 61.17 -39.06
N ASP A 104 20.97 61.13 -39.97
CA ASP A 104 19.93 62.17 -40.08
C ASP A 104 18.52 61.67 -39.74
N CYS A 105 18.27 60.36 -39.86
CA CYS A 105 16.93 59.78 -39.71
C CYS A 105 16.87 58.57 -38.74
N THR A 106 15.82 58.54 -37.91
CA THR A 106 15.52 57.38 -37.04
C THR A 106 14.28 56.65 -37.55
N GLY A 107 14.40 55.33 -37.75
CA GLY A 107 13.30 54.46 -38.17
C GLY A 107 12.39 54.00 -37.05
N SER A 108 11.31 53.33 -37.42
CA SER A 108 10.41 52.72 -36.45
C SER A 108 11.07 51.50 -35.80
N PRO A 109 10.91 51.33 -34.50
CA PRO A 109 11.42 50.13 -33.81
C PRO A 109 10.70 48.84 -34.24
N VAL A 110 11.42 47.73 -34.26
CA VAL A 110 10.92 46.39 -34.55
C VAL A 110 11.32 45.47 -33.40
N ASP A 111 10.36 44.65 -32.94
CA ASP A 111 10.55 43.72 -31.86
C ASP A 111 11.01 42.35 -32.40
N PHE A 112 12.14 41.87 -31.90
CA PHE A 112 12.59 40.48 -32.02
C PHE A 112 12.32 39.78 -30.72
N THR A 113 11.55 38.68 -30.76
CA THR A 113 11.07 38.00 -29.56
C THR A 113 11.71 36.63 -29.46
N VAL A 114 12.30 36.34 -28.31
CA VAL A 114 12.70 34.98 -27.93
C VAL A 114 11.70 34.45 -26.89
N ILE A 115 10.96 33.43 -27.28
CA ILE A 115 10.02 32.72 -26.43
C ILE A 115 10.78 31.60 -25.70
N VAL A 116 10.87 31.69 -24.36
CA VAL A 116 11.64 30.76 -23.53
C VAL A 116 10.65 29.82 -22.81
N ASN A 117 10.51 28.62 -23.36
CA ASN A 117 9.67 27.59 -22.79
C ASN A 117 10.32 27.01 -21.53
N PRO A 118 9.52 26.70 -20.47
CA PRO A 118 10.05 26.14 -19.25
C PRO A 118 10.54 24.70 -19.46
N THR A 119 11.72 24.39 -18.93
CA THR A 119 12.24 23.03 -18.86
C THR A 119 11.88 22.43 -17.50
N PRO A 120 11.30 21.23 -17.42
CA PRO A 120 10.98 20.58 -16.14
C PRO A 120 12.25 20.39 -15.29
N VAL A 121 12.14 20.74 -14.00
CA VAL A 121 13.16 20.49 -12.97
C VAL A 121 12.45 19.84 -11.79
N ILE A 122 12.70 18.56 -11.55
CA ILE A 122 12.01 17.77 -10.53
C ILE A 122 13.07 17.07 -9.69
N PRO A 123 13.09 17.29 -8.37
CA PRO A 123 13.96 16.54 -7.47
C PRO A 123 13.48 15.10 -7.34
N ASP A 124 14.34 14.21 -6.81
CA ASP A 124 14.01 12.83 -6.53
C ASP A 124 12.75 12.73 -5.67
N GLN A 125 11.95 11.72 -5.95
CA GLN A 125 10.66 11.44 -5.30
C GLN A 125 10.72 10.12 -4.56
N SER A 126 9.85 9.97 -3.56
CA SER A 126 9.68 8.71 -2.86
C SER A 126 8.21 8.44 -2.54
N SER A 127 7.86 7.17 -2.49
CA SER A 127 6.56 6.68 -2.06
C SER A 127 6.73 5.43 -1.20
N GLU A 128 5.74 5.16 -0.39
CA GLU A 128 5.65 3.95 0.42
C GLU A 128 4.24 3.40 0.31
N ILE A 129 4.12 2.11 -0.03
CA ILE A 129 2.84 1.44 -0.28
C ILE A 129 2.84 0.06 0.37
N CYS A 130 1.66 -0.53 0.54
CA CYS A 130 1.52 -1.95 0.82
C CYS A 130 1.58 -2.78 -0.47
N SER A 131 2.03 -4.03 -0.34
CA SER A 131 2.01 -5.01 -1.44
C SER A 131 0.60 -5.12 -2.04
N GLY A 132 0.52 -4.99 -3.36
CA GLY A 132 -0.73 -5.00 -4.13
C GLY A 132 -1.38 -3.63 -4.32
N ASP A 133 -0.90 -2.59 -3.66
CA ASP A 133 -1.40 -1.23 -3.85
C ASP A 133 -0.72 -0.53 -5.05
N GLU A 134 -1.39 0.50 -5.57
CA GLU A 134 -0.84 1.38 -6.60
C GLU A 134 -0.14 2.57 -5.94
N PHE A 135 1.11 2.84 -6.32
CA PHE A 135 1.71 4.13 -6.04
C PHE A 135 1.40 5.13 -7.15
N THR A 136 1.33 6.41 -6.79
CA THR A 136 1.15 7.51 -7.75
C THR A 136 2.04 8.67 -7.37
N ILE A 137 2.90 9.12 -8.29
CA ILE A 137 3.74 10.30 -8.18
C ILE A 137 3.25 11.36 -9.18
N SER A 138 2.89 12.52 -8.65
CA SER A 138 2.47 13.70 -9.41
C SER A 138 3.19 14.92 -8.82
N PRO A 139 4.40 15.26 -9.31
CA PRO A 139 5.17 16.38 -8.78
C PRO A 139 4.43 17.70 -8.90
N LEU A 140 4.48 18.52 -7.86
CA LEU A 140 3.81 19.82 -7.80
C LEU A 140 4.79 20.96 -8.06
N ASN A 141 4.39 21.90 -8.94
CA ASN A 141 5.17 23.09 -9.24
C ASN A 141 5.24 24.06 -8.06
N ASN A 142 6.44 24.59 -7.76
CA ASN A 142 6.62 25.67 -6.77
C ASN A 142 7.50 26.81 -7.27
N CYS A 143 8.01 26.74 -8.52
CA CYS A 143 8.91 27.73 -9.16
C CYS A 143 10.19 28.08 -8.35
N THR A 144 10.61 27.20 -7.44
CA THR A 144 11.83 27.37 -6.64
C THR A 144 12.75 26.16 -6.73
N THR A 145 12.29 25.02 -6.27
CA THR A 145 13.03 23.75 -6.32
C THR A 145 12.43 22.78 -7.34
N THR A 146 11.17 23.01 -7.71
CA THR A 146 10.42 22.14 -8.62
C THR A 146 9.73 22.99 -9.68
N ILE A 147 10.04 22.74 -10.93
CA ILE A 147 9.43 23.37 -12.09
C ILE A 147 8.69 22.28 -12.85
N VAL A 148 7.37 22.35 -12.85
CA VAL A 148 6.49 21.44 -13.60
C VAL A 148 5.65 22.28 -14.55
N PRO A 149 6.04 22.39 -15.82
CA PRO A 149 5.25 23.06 -16.85
C PRO A 149 3.86 22.42 -17.00
N LEU A 150 2.92 23.17 -17.58
CA LEU A 150 1.59 22.66 -17.82
C LEU A 150 1.65 21.46 -18.79
N ASN A 151 0.81 20.44 -18.53
CA ASN A 151 0.73 19.21 -19.32
C ASN A 151 2.06 18.44 -19.40
N THR A 152 2.95 18.57 -18.39
CA THR A 152 4.17 17.75 -18.31
C THR A 152 3.81 16.27 -18.35
N THR A 153 4.51 15.52 -19.17
CA THR A 153 4.42 14.07 -19.28
C THR A 153 5.71 13.39 -18.80
N TYR A 154 5.61 12.11 -18.47
CA TYR A 154 6.71 11.32 -17.94
C TYR A 154 6.85 10.00 -18.69
N THR A 155 8.08 9.62 -18.95
CA THR A 155 8.47 8.25 -19.32
C THR A 155 9.43 7.75 -18.23
N TRP A 156 9.53 6.43 -18.02
CA TRP A 156 10.47 5.91 -17.03
C TRP A 156 11.02 4.54 -17.39
N VAL A 157 12.18 4.26 -16.81
CA VAL A 157 12.80 2.94 -16.83
C VAL A 157 13.05 2.46 -15.40
N VAL A 158 13.00 1.16 -15.17
CA VAL A 158 13.35 0.54 -13.90
C VAL A 158 14.87 0.55 -13.76
N SER A 159 15.39 1.37 -12.83
CA SER A 159 16.83 1.46 -12.54
C SER A 159 17.31 0.32 -11.64
N SER A 160 16.52 -0.02 -10.62
CA SER A 160 16.77 -1.16 -9.74
C SER A 160 15.47 -1.70 -9.18
N VAL A 161 15.46 -3.00 -8.90
CA VAL A 161 14.34 -3.71 -8.28
C VAL A 161 14.90 -4.77 -7.35
N ASP A 162 14.41 -4.80 -6.12
CA ASP A 162 14.76 -5.84 -5.14
C ASP A 162 14.10 -7.17 -5.52
N SER A 163 14.66 -8.27 -5.00
CA SER A 163 14.12 -9.61 -5.25
C SER A 163 12.70 -9.75 -4.69
N GLY A 164 11.83 -10.51 -5.35
CA GLY A 164 10.47 -10.76 -4.91
C GLY A 164 9.48 -9.63 -5.21
N ILE A 165 9.89 -8.57 -5.91
CA ILE A 165 8.96 -7.56 -6.42
C ILE A 165 8.48 -7.94 -7.82
N LEU A 166 7.15 -7.89 -7.98
CA LEU A 166 6.46 -8.02 -9.26
C LEU A 166 5.75 -6.71 -9.63
N GLY A 167 5.49 -6.53 -10.94
CA GLY A 167 4.74 -5.37 -11.46
C GLY A 167 5.60 -4.19 -11.86
N ALA A 168 6.90 -4.15 -11.50
CA ALA A 168 7.81 -3.09 -11.93
C ALA A 168 8.15 -3.23 -13.43
N THR A 169 7.80 -2.23 -14.23
CA THR A 169 8.01 -2.21 -15.69
C THR A 169 8.43 -0.84 -16.19
N ASP A 170 9.19 -0.83 -17.27
CA ASP A 170 9.48 0.38 -18.02
C ASP A 170 8.22 0.95 -18.68
N GLN A 171 8.17 2.26 -18.85
CA GLN A 171 7.11 2.97 -19.54
C GLN A 171 7.68 3.93 -20.58
N SER A 172 7.59 3.57 -21.85
CA SER A 172 8.08 4.37 -22.96
C SER A 172 7.03 5.29 -23.58
N ALA A 173 5.74 5.04 -23.33
CA ALA A 173 4.68 5.95 -23.72
C ALA A 173 4.50 7.04 -22.65
N GLU A 174 4.34 8.26 -23.08
CA GLU A 174 4.16 9.41 -22.18
C GLU A 174 2.92 9.27 -21.30
N GLN A 175 3.10 9.53 -20.02
CA GLN A 175 2.05 9.48 -18.99
C GLN A 175 1.99 10.82 -18.24
N THR A 176 0.83 11.20 -17.76
CA THR A 176 0.63 12.42 -16.95
C THR A 176 0.98 12.25 -15.48
N VAL A 177 1.10 11.01 -15.02
CA VAL A 177 1.49 10.61 -13.66
C VAL A 177 2.39 9.38 -13.76
N ILE A 178 3.23 9.17 -12.74
CA ILE A 178 4.06 7.97 -12.64
C ILE A 178 3.36 7.04 -11.66
N SER A 179 2.80 5.94 -12.13
CA SER A 179 2.06 4.99 -11.29
C SER A 179 2.20 3.56 -11.78
N GLN A 180 2.27 2.62 -10.82
CA GLN A 180 2.18 1.17 -11.06
C GLN A 180 1.67 0.48 -9.80
N VAL A 181 1.09 -0.72 -9.98
CA VAL A 181 0.79 -1.65 -8.90
C VAL A 181 1.99 -2.55 -8.68
N LEU A 182 2.49 -2.62 -7.44
CA LEU A 182 3.64 -3.43 -7.08
C LEU A 182 3.26 -4.49 -6.05
N ILE A 183 3.75 -5.71 -6.25
CA ILE A 183 3.54 -6.83 -5.35
C ILE A 183 4.89 -7.21 -4.74
N ASN A 184 4.95 -7.35 -3.43
CA ASN A 184 6.08 -7.89 -2.68
C ASN A 184 5.69 -9.29 -2.20
N GLU A 185 6.37 -10.32 -2.73
CA GLU A 185 6.13 -11.73 -2.41
C GLU A 185 6.94 -12.21 -1.19
N LEU A 186 7.69 -11.31 -0.53
CA LEU A 186 8.50 -11.62 0.64
C LEU A 186 7.86 -11.04 1.90
N ASP A 187 8.33 -11.48 3.05
CA ASP A 187 7.89 -11.04 4.38
C ASP A 187 8.66 -9.81 4.92
N VAL A 188 9.55 -9.23 4.12
CA VAL A 188 10.37 -8.06 4.43
C VAL A 188 10.14 -6.94 3.43
N VAL A 189 10.38 -5.68 3.85
CA VAL A 189 10.26 -4.51 2.99
C VAL A 189 11.22 -4.61 1.81
N GLN A 190 10.72 -4.35 0.61
CA GLN A 190 11.47 -4.31 -0.64
C GLN A 190 11.31 -2.95 -1.32
N SER A 191 12.18 -2.63 -2.26
CA SER A 191 12.19 -1.34 -2.95
C SER A 191 12.34 -1.47 -4.46
N VAL A 192 11.76 -0.52 -5.17
CA VAL A 192 11.98 -0.29 -6.60
C VAL A 192 12.44 1.13 -6.80
N THR A 193 13.41 1.34 -7.68
CA THR A 193 13.82 2.67 -8.14
C THR A 193 13.56 2.79 -9.64
N TYR A 194 12.84 3.82 -10.01
CA TYR A 194 12.62 4.22 -11.39
C TYR A 194 13.43 5.48 -11.69
N SER A 195 14.01 5.58 -12.91
CA SER A 195 14.54 6.82 -13.44
C SER A 195 13.51 7.41 -14.40
N ALA A 196 12.88 8.50 -14.00
CA ALA A 196 11.79 9.14 -14.72
C ALA A 196 12.29 10.37 -15.48
N THR A 197 11.93 10.49 -16.77
CA THR A 197 12.27 11.62 -17.62
C THR A 197 11.03 12.46 -17.88
N PRO A 198 10.98 13.74 -17.44
CA PRO A 198 9.87 14.63 -17.68
C PRO A 198 10.02 15.38 -19.00
N VAL A 199 8.91 15.62 -19.70
CA VAL A 199 8.84 16.43 -20.91
C VAL A 199 7.72 17.46 -20.74
N SER A 200 8.00 18.75 -20.99
CA SER A 200 6.98 19.79 -20.94
C SER A 200 5.92 19.59 -22.03
N GLY A 201 4.66 19.85 -21.70
CA GLY A 201 3.55 19.75 -22.65
C GLY A 201 3.30 21.00 -23.48
N ASP A 202 4.08 22.07 -23.27
CA ASP A 202 3.97 23.33 -24.00
C ASP A 202 4.69 23.28 -25.35
N ASP A 203 4.46 24.29 -26.20
CA ASP A 203 5.16 24.43 -27.47
C ASP A 203 6.67 24.37 -27.27
N GLY A 204 7.34 23.34 -27.79
CA GLY A 204 8.76 23.14 -27.67
C GLY A 204 9.20 21.82 -27.05
N SER A 205 8.31 21.11 -26.35
CA SER A 205 8.55 19.76 -25.77
C SER A 205 9.90 19.68 -25.04
N CYS A 206 10.16 20.59 -24.10
CA CYS A 206 11.44 20.70 -23.40
C CYS A 206 11.64 19.49 -22.49
N ILE A 207 12.73 18.75 -22.70
CA ILE A 207 13.08 17.57 -21.95
C ILE A 207 13.85 17.99 -20.68
N GLY A 208 13.35 17.63 -19.51
CA GLY A 208 14.03 17.84 -18.24
C GLY A 208 15.06 16.75 -17.94
N SER A 209 15.90 16.99 -16.92
CA SER A 209 16.82 15.97 -16.44
C SER A 209 16.03 14.81 -15.80
N PRO A 210 16.47 13.56 -15.99
CA PRO A 210 15.90 12.44 -15.27
C PRO A 210 16.03 12.63 -13.75
N PHE A 211 15.06 12.13 -13.01
CA PHE A 211 15.04 12.09 -11.54
C PHE A 211 14.63 10.69 -11.05
N ASP A 212 15.05 10.33 -9.85
CA ASP A 212 14.75 9.04 -9.28
C ASP A 212 13.41 9.06 -8.53
N VAL A 213 12.64 7.97 -8.68
CA VAL A 213 11.43 7.67 -7.92
C VAL A 213 11.68 6.37 -7.16
N VAL A 214 11.85 6.46 -5.85
CA VAL A 214 12.07 5.31 -4.97
C VAL A 214 10.76 4.92 -4.32
N VAL A 215 10.29 3.70 -4.58
CA VAL A 215 9.06 3.14 -4.00
C VAL A 215 9.43 2.02 -3.05
N LYS A 216 9.09 2.18 -1.77
CA LYS A 216 9.13 1.10 -0.77
C LYS A 216 7.82 0.34 -0.80
N VAL A 217 7.90 -0.99 -0.85
CA VAL A 217 6.75 -1.88 -0.87
C VAL A 217 6.77 -2.74 0.39
N ASN A 218 5.93 -2.36 1.34
CA ASN A 218 5.77 -3.07 2.60
C ASN A 218 5.08 -4.42 2.37
N PRO A 219 5.50 -5.47 3.06
CA PRO A 219 4.87 -6.77 2.94
C PRO A 219 3.44 -6.74 3.50
N LYS A 220 2.52 -7.41 2.81
CA LYS A 220 1.14 -7.63 3.24
C LYS A 220 1.02 -9.07 3.72
N PRO A 221 0.52 -9.34 4.95
CA PRO A 221 0.34 -10.71 5.41
C PRO A 221 -0.60 -11.48 4.49
N THR A 222 -0.20 -12.69 4.09
CA THR A 222 -1.00 -13.64 3.30
C THR A 222 -0.97 -14.98 4.01
N ILE A 223 -2.11 -15.41 4.53
CA ILE A 223 -2.24 -16.59 5.39
C ILE A 223 -3.44 -17.39 4.90
N ASP A 224 -3.24 -18.69 4.71
CA ASP A 224 -4.27 -19.60 4.27
C ASP A 224 -5.20 -20.02 5.41
N ASP A 225 -6.44 -20.36 5.07
CA ASP A 225 -7.43 -20.97 5.97
C ASP A 225 -6.90 -22.31 6.52
N ILE A 226 -7.24 -22.60 7.78
CA ILE A 226 -6.82 -23.85 8.41
C ILE A 226 -7.94 -24.50 9.20
N THR A 227 -7.97 -25.83 9.18
CA THR A 227 -8.78 -26.65 10.08
C THR A 227 -7.84 -27.36 11.06
N LEU A 228 -8.02 -27.11 12.36
CA LEU A 228 -7.25 -27.74 13.43
C LEU A 228 -7.87 -29.08 13.83
N ASP A 229 -7.05 -29.94 14.43
CA ASP A 229 -7.54 -31.19 15.02
C ASP A 229 -8.60 -30.90 16.09
N PRO A 230 -9.62 -31.75 16.23
CA PRO A 230 -10.63 -31.60 17.28
C PRO A 230 -10.04 -31.64 18.70
N ILE A 231 -10.60 -30.84 19.60
CA ILE A 231 -10.21 -30.78 21.00
C ILE A 231 -11.39 -31.12 21.91
N CYS A 232 -11.11 -31.45 23.16
CA CYS A 232 -12.13 -31.69 24.18
C CYS A 232 -12.57 -30.39 24.86
N SER A 233 -13.82 -30.37 25.32
CA SER A 233 -14.41 -29.31 26.17
C SER A 233 -13.51 -29.02 27.37
N GLY A 234 -13.24 -27.74 27.63
CA GLY A 234 -12.23 -27.25 28.57
C GLY A 234 -10.83 -27.09 27.98
N GLY A 235 -10.58 -27.55 26.77
CA GLY A 235 -9.32 -27.38 26.04
C GLY A 235 -9.19 -26.02 25.39
N GLY A 236 -8.09 -25.87 24.66
CA GLY A 236 -7.78 -24.66 23.88
C GLY A 236 -6.78 -24.96 22.79
N PHE A 237 -6.44 -23.92 22.02
CA PHE A 237 -5.43 -24.03 20.96
C PHE A 237 -4.54 -22.79 20.92
N THR A 238 -3.37 -22.97 20.32
CA THR A 238 -2.50 -21.87 19.86
C THR A 238 -2.14 -22.16 18.43
N TYR A 239 -2.39 -21.19 17.56
CA TYR A 239 -2.01 -21.25 16.15
C TYR A 239 -0.94 -20.19 15.85
N ASP A 240 0.14 -20.63 15.23
CA ASP A 240 1.22 -19.79 14.74
C ASP A 240 1.31 -19.94 13.22
N PRO A 241 0.87 -18.92 12.46
CA PRO A 241 0.88 -18.97 10.98
C PRO A 241 2.28 -19.14 10.37
N THR A 242 3.35 -18.81 11.10
CA THR A 242 4.73 -18.94 10.61
C THR A 242 5.17 -20.40 10.42
N ASN A 243 4.44 -21.35 10.99
CA ASN A 243 4.71 -22.78 10.82
C ASN A 243 4.34 -23.31 9.42
N ASN A 244 3.52 -22.58 8.65
CA ASN A 244 3.26 -22.89 7.26
C ASN A 244 4.14 -22.02 6.37
N LEU A 245 5.04 -22.64 5.59
CA LEU A 245 6.01 -21.95 4.75
C LEU A 245 5.39 -21.28 3.51
N ASP A 246 4.16 -21.61 3.18
CA ASP A 246 3.42 -20.97 2.08
C ASP A 246 2.80 -19.62 2.52
N ASN A 247 2.74 -19.36 3.83
CA ASN A 247 2.26 -18.10 4.37
C ASN A 247 3.34 -17.00 4.30
N ILE A 248 2.91 -15.78 4.00
CA ILE A 248 3.73 -14.58 4.16
C ILE A 248 3.33 -13.92 5.49
N VAL A 249 4.21 -13.98 6.47
CA VAL A 249 3.97 -13.45 7.82
C VAL A 249 5.08 -12.46 8.19
N PRO A 250 4.91 -11.17 7.87
CA PRO A 250 5.88 -10.14 8.25
C PRO A 250 6.14 -10.10 9.76
N LEU A 251 7.34 -9.65 10.13
CA LEU A 251 7.73 -9.57 11.54
C LEU A 251 6.75 -8.70 12.34
N ASN A 252 6.46 -9.11 13.59
CA ASN A 252 5.52 -8.43 14.49
C ASN A 252 4.10 -8.30 13.94
N THR A 253 3.67 -9.19 13.03
CA THR A 253 2.27 -9.25 12.59
C THR A 253 1.35 -9.41 13.80
N THR A 254 0.31 -8.62 13.85
CA THR A 254 -0.73 -8.66 14.88
C THR A 254 -2.04 -9.18 14.31
N TYR A 255 -2.86 -9.79 15.17
CA TYR A 255 -4.07 -10.49 14.77
C TYR A 255 -5.29 -9.96 15.50
N ASN A 256 -6.30 -9.57 14.75
CA ASN A 256 -7.64 -9.28 15.24
C ASN A 256 -8.59 -10.35 14.71
N TRP A 257 -9.58 -10.80 15.51
CA TRP A 257 -10.53 -11.81 15.06
C TRP A 257 -11.92 -11.63 15.63
N THR A 258 -12.87 -12.17 14.88
CA THR A 258 -14.24 -12.44 15.32
C THR A 258 -14.45 -13.95 15.41
N VAL A 259 -15.45 -14.36 16.17
CA VAL A 259 -15.76 -15.79 16.38
C VAL A 259 -17.20 -16.03 16.01
N SER A 260 -17.44 -17.06 15.20
CA SER A 260 -18.76 -17.64 14.99
C SER A 260 -18.78 -19.08 15.48
N VAL A 261 -19.90 -19.51 16.04
CA VAL A 261 -20.09 -20.86 16.62
C VAL A 261 -21.34 -21.51 16.03
N SER A 262 -21.26 -22.81 15.76
CA SER A 262 -22.42 -23.56 15.24
C SER A 262 -23.54 -23.77 16.26
N ASN A 263 -23.22 -23.59 17.56
CA ASN A 263 -24.21 -23.64 18.65
C ASN A 263 -23.97 -22.46 19.62
N PRO A 264 -25.00 -21.60 19.89
CA PRO A 264 -24.84 -20.41 20.73
C PRO A 264 -24.59 -20.72 22.21
N GLU A 265 -24.78 -21.98 22.68
CA GLU A 265 -24.48 -22.40 24.04
C GLU A 265 -23.00 -22.66 24.30
N ALA A 266 -22.18 -22.65 23.27
CA ALA A 266 -20.73 -22.75 23.38
C ALA A 266 -20.12 -21.51 24.06
N LEU A 267 -19.20 -21.75 25.01
CA LEU A 267 -18.61 -20.72 25.85
C LEU A 267 -17.05 -20.74 25.78
N GLY A 268 -16.43 -19.78 26.45
CA GLY A 268 -14.98 -19.75 26.66
C GLY A 268 -14.18 -19.05 25.55
N TYR A 269 -14.78 -18.75 24.40
CA TYR A 269 -14.08 -18.01 23.33
C TYR A 269 -14.00 -16.53 23.65
N THR A 270 -12.90 -15.91 23.17
CA THR A 270 -12.64 -14.49 23.37
C THR A 270 -12.24 -13.83 22.06
N THR A 271 -12.52 -12.53 21.96
CA THR A 271 -12.02 -11.66 20.89
C THR A 271 -10.98 -10.70 21.47
N PRO A 272 -9.90 -10.36 20.73
CA PRO A 272 -8.88 -9.48 21.25
C PRO A 272 -9.33 -8.03 21.29
N LEU A 273 -8.69 -7.27 22.18
CA LEU A 273 -8.80 -5.81 22.24
C LEU A 273 -7.42 -5.20 21.96
N PRO A 274 -7.34 -3.98 21.40
CA PRO A 274 -6.06 -3.30 21.19
C PRO A 274 -5.28 -3.09 22.50
N PRO A 275 -3.95 -3.26 22.53
CA PRO A 275 -3.12 -3.67 21.39
C PRO A 275 -3.34 -5.13 21.01
N TYR A 276 -3.48 -5.40 19.71
CA TYR A 276 -3.73 -6.74 19.22
C TYR A 276 -2.53 -7.67 19.43
N PRO A 277 -2.77 -8.96 19.72
CA PRO A 277 -1.71 -9.93 19.99
C PRO A 277 -0.96 -10.34 18.73
N THR A 278 0.27 -10.83 18.93
CA THR A 278 1.12 -11.42 17.89
C THR A 278 0.97 -12.95 17.80
N SER A 279 0.03 -13.54 18.52
CA SER A 279 -0.30 -14.96 18.49
C SER A 279 -1.81 -15.15 18.62
N ILE A 280 -2.33 -16.23 18.04
CA ILE A 280 -3.74 -16.57 18.08
C ILE A 280 -3.93 -17.72 19.08
N THR A 281 -4.40 -17.39 20.28
CA THR A 281 -4.56 -18.36 21.37
C THR A 281 -5.95 -18.27 21.98
N GLN A 282 -6.56 -19.42 22.19
CA GLN A 282 -7.80 -19.56 22.94
C GLN A 282 -7.62 -20.63 24.00
N SER A 283 -8.29 -20.48 25.14
CA SER A 283 -8.23 -21.42 26.21
C SER A 283 -9.63 -21.64 26.79
N ASN A 284 -9.86 -22.84 27.34
CA ASN A 284 -11.10 -23.18 28.06
C ASN A 284 -12.36 -23.04 27.18
N LEU A 285 -12.28 -23.50 25.91
CA LEU A 285 -13.46 -23.62 25.05
C LEU A 285 -14.36 -24.71 25.56
N THR A 286 -15.61 -24.39 25.89
CA THR A 286 -16.54 -25.36 26.54
C THR A 286 -17.79 -25.58 25.71
N VAL A 287 -18.19 -26.84 25.61
CA VAL A 287 -19.43 -27.32 25.01
C VAL A 287 -20.04 -28.37 25.90
N GLU A 288 -21.36 -28.51 25.90
CA GLU A 288 -22.06 -29.42 26.79
C GLU A 288 -22.40 -30.77 26.14
N ASP A 289 -23.41 -30.86 25.33
CA ASP A 289 -24.00 -32.12 24.88
C ASP A 289 -23.45 -32.60 23.51
N GLU A 290 -23.24 -31.69 22.56
CA GLU A 290 -22.94 -32.00 21.19
C GLU A 290 -21.64 -31.28 20.72
N PRO A 291 -20.92 -31.83 19.74
CA PRO A 291 -19.79 -31.16 19.16
C PRO A 291 -20.16 -29.80 18.56
N VAL A 292 -19.32 -28.79 18.78
CA VAL A 292 -19.51 -27.44 18.24
C VAL A 292 -18.31 -27.04 17.39
N ILE A 293 -18.60 -26.49 16.23
CA ILE A 293 -17.57 -25.89 15.36
C ILE A 293 -17.43 -24.41 15.71
N PHE A 294 -16.21 -24.00 16.00
CA PHE A 294 -15.81 -22.61 16.16
C PHE A 294 -15.04 -22.17 14.89
N ILE A 295 -15.42 -21.05 14.33
CA ILE A 295 -14.72 -20.41 13.21
C ILE A 295 -14.23 -19.05 13.67
N TYR A 296 -12.93 -18.88 13.69
CA TYR A 296 -12.25 -17.62 13.98
C TYR A 296 -11.87 -16.97 12.65
N THR A 297 -12.58 -15.90 12.26
CA THR A 297 -12.21 -15.09 11.10
C THR A 297 -11.19 -14.05 11.54
N VAL A 298 -9.94 -14.25 11.15
CA VAL A 298 -8.76 -13.53 11.64
C VAL A 298 -8.28 -12.54 10.58
N THR A 299 -8.12 -11.27 10.96
CA THR A 299 -7.52 -10.22 10.11
C THR A 299 -6.11 -9.94 10.60
N PRO A 300 -5.07 -10.28 9.82
CA PRO A 300 -3.68 -9.98 10.16
C PRO A 300 -3.31 -8.56 9.73
N THR A 301 -2.43 -7.91 10.51
CA THR A 301 -1.84 -6.61 10.16
C THR A 301 -0.34 -6.67 10.38
N SER A 302 0.46 -6.31 9.37
CA SER A 302 1.92 -6.32 9.48
C SER A 302 2.39 -5.36 10.57
N GLY A 303 3.47 -5.73 11.27
CA GLY A 303 4.06 -4.91 12.33
C GLY A 303 5.12 -3.93 11.85
N ASP A 304 5.48 -3.97 10.57
CA ASP A 304 6.44 -3.07 9.96
C ASP A 304 5.81 -1.71 9.60
N ASP A 305 6.63 -0.75 9.22
CA ASP A 305 6.18 0.55 8.73
C ASP A 305 5.14 0.36 7.62
N GLY A 306 3.99 1.05 7.72
CA GLY A 306 2.88 0.94 6.78
C GLY A 306 1.65 0.22 7.31
N ASN A 307 1.76 -0.65 8.33
CA ASN A 307 0.64 -1.40 8.94
C ASN A 307 -0.29 -2.03 7.88
N CYS A 308 0.27 -2.80 6.96
CA CYS A 308 -0.46 -3.39 5.85
C CYS A 308 -1.43 -4.46 6.35
N ILE A 309 -2.72 -4.28 6.03
CA ILE A 309 -3.78 -5.21 6.44
C ILE A 309 -3.87 -6.33 5.42
N GLY A 310 -3.70 -7.59 5.87
CA GLY A 310 -3.89 -8.79 5.06
C GLY A 310 -5.35 -9.13 4.82
N GLU A 311 -5.60 -10.05 3.89
CA GLU A 311 -6.94 -10.61 3.73
C GLU A 311 -7.29 -11.45 4.96
N PRO A 312 -8.55 -11.42 5.42
CA PRO A 312 -8.99 -12.31 6.48
C PRO A 312 -8.87 -13.78 6.10
N PHE A 313 -8.50 -14.62 7.06
CA PHE A 313 -8.47 -16.08 6.93
C PHE A 313 -9.23 -16.76 8.09
N ASP A 314 -9.68 -17.99 7.89
CA ASP A 314 -10.45 -18.73 8.88
C ASP A 314 -9.62 -19.81 9.56
N ILE A 315 -9.73 -19.85 10.91
CA ILE A 315 -9.29 -20.98 11.73
C ILE A 315 -10.55 -21.73 12.17
N THR A 316 -10.72 -22.95 11.69
CA THR A 316 -11.84 -23.82 12.05
C THR A 316 -11.38 -24.87 13.06
N ILE A 317 -12.09 -25.00 14.18
CA ILE A 317 -11.84 -26.03 15.18
C ILE A 317 -13.16 -26.64 15.68
N GLN A 318 -13.18 -27.96 15.83
CA GLN A 318 -14.27 -28.67 16.47
C GLN A 318 -13.92 -28.89 17.94
N VAL A 319 -14.84 -28.56 18.84
CA VAL A 319 -14.76 -28.87 20.27
C VAL A 319 -15.78 -29.93 20.58
N ASN A 320 -15.33 -31.04 21.16
CA ASN A 320 -16.16 -32.18 21.50
C ASN A 320 -16.51 -32.16 23.00
N PRO A 321 -17.72 -32.52 23.37
CA PRO A 321 -18.13 -32.57 24.77
C PRO A 321 -17.39 -33.66 25.56
N THR A 322 -17.09 -33.35 26.81
CA THR A 322 -16.47 -34.27 27.77
C THR A 322 -17.52 -34.74 28.77
N PRO A 323 -17.62 -36.05 29.01
CA PRO A 323 -18.59 -36.55 30.01
C PRO A 323 -18.31 -35.99 31.40
N ILE A 324 -19.36 -35.56 32.12
CA ILE A 324 -19.31 -35.09 33.50
C ILE A 324 -20.32 -35.90 34.30
N ILE A 325 -19.84 -36.78 35.17
CA ILE A 325 -20.68 -37.71 35.93
C ILE A 325 -20.31 -37.67 37.41
N SER A 326 -21.30 -37.54 38.27
CA SER A 326 -21.10 -37.53 39.72
C SER A 326 -21.05 -38.95 40.30
N SER A 327 -20.24 -39.15 41.33
CA SER A 327 -20.22 -40.41 42.09
C SER A 327 -21.57 -40.70 42.75
N VAL A 328 -21.93 -41.97 42.80
CA VAL A 328 -23.23 -42.44 43.33
C VAL A 328 -23.05 -43.58 44.35
N THR A 329 -23.92 -43.62 45.33
CA THR A 329 -24.04 -44.75 46.22
C THR A 329 -25.41 -45.46 45.96
N LEU A 330 -25.35 -46.72 45.56
CA LEU A 330 -26.51 -47.54 45.28
C LEU A 330 -27.07 -48.14 46.52
N ASP A 331 -28.31 -48.62 46.45
CA ASP A 331 -28.94 -49.38 47.52
C ASP A 331 -28.20 -50.71 47.72
N THR A 332 -28.23 -51.23 49.00
CA THR A 332 -27.67 -52.56 49.34
C THR A 332 -28.41 -53.66 48.61
N ILE A 333 -27.63 -54.62 48.10
CA ILE A 333 -28.16 -55.83 47.45
C ILE A 333 -27.76 -57.10 48.19
N CYS A 334 -28.47 -58.23 47.94
CA CYS A 334 -28.13 -59.52 48.52
C CYS A 334 -27.04 -60.26 47.76
N SER A 335 -26.24 -61.10 48.42
CA SER A 335 -25.28 -62.00 47.81
C SER A 335 -25.94 -62.83 46.69
N GLY A 336 -25.34 -62.82 45.49
CA GLY A 336 -25.87 -63.44 44.26
C GLY A 336 -26.69 -62.53 43.38
N GLU A 337 -26.93 -61.28 43.79
CA GLU A 337 -27.57 -60.25 42.96
C GLU A 337 -26.53 -59.41 42.21
N GLY A 338 -27.01 -58.49 41.40
CA GLY A 338 -26.21 -57.54 40.63
C GLY A 338 -26.89 -56.19 40.49
N PHE A 339 -26.27 -55.29 39.82
CA PHE A 339 -26.84 -53.98 39.55
C PHE A 339 -26.62 -53.56 38.06
N THR A 340 -27.45 -52.68 37.61
CA THR A 340 -27.24 -51.92 36.40
C THR A 340 -27.36 -50.42 36.74
N TYR A 341 -26.35 -49.67 36.47
CA TYR A 341 -26.35 -48.22 36.63
C TYR A 341 -26.26 -47.54 35.25
N ASP A 342 -27.19 -46.66 34.99
CA ASP A 342 -27.24 -45.82 33.82
C ASP A 342 -27.12 -44.35 34.29
N PRO A 343 -25.95 -43.72 34.10
CA PRO A 343 -25.73 -42.34 34.53
C PRO A 343 -26.72 -41.33 33.94
N ALA A 344 -27.37 -41.66 32.81
CA ALA A 344 -28.37 -40.78 32.18
C ALA A 344 -29.64 -40.59 33.00
N ASN A 345 -29.89 -41.47 33.99
CA ASN A 345 -31.03 -41.33 34.88
C ASN A 345 -30.82 -40.31 36.01
N ASP A 346 -29.60 -39.86 36.24
CA ASP A 346 -29.27 -38.90 37.28
C ASP A 346 -29.22 -37.47 36.72
N THR A 347 -30.04 -36.60 37.26
CA THR A 347 -30.09 -35.19 36.88
C THR A 347 -28.81 -34.48 37.32
N GLY A 348 -28.15 -33.81 36.40
CA GLY A 348 -26.89 -33.08 36.63
C GLY A 348 -25.67 -33.75 36.05
N ASN A 349 -25.79 -34.98 35.53
CA ASN A 349 -24.77 -35.59 34.70
C ASN A 349 -24.86 -35.07 33.27
N ASN A 350 -23.71 -34.81 32.66
CA ASN A 350 -23.61 -34.57 31.23
C ASN A 350 -23.01 -35.79 30.56
N ILE A 351 -23.77 -36.42 29.66
CA ILE A 351 -23.41 -37.66 29.00
C ILE A 351 -23.52 -37.50 27.47
N PRO A 352 -22.44 -37.12 26.81
CA PRO A 352 -22.40 -37.05 25.36
C PRO A 352 -22.80 -38.38 24.69
N SER A 353 -23.36 -38.29 23.49
CA SER A 353 -23.82 -39.47 22.73
C SER A 353 -22.69 -40.50 22.56
N ASN A 354 -23.09 -41.80 22.66
CA ASN A 354 -22.18 -42.95 22.53
C ASN A 354 -21.05 -42.97 23.58
N THR A 355 -21.24 -42.37 24.76
CA THR A 355 -20.30 -42.49 25.88
C THR A 355 -20.10 -43.96 26.23
N THR A 356 -18.89 -44.36 26.43
CA THR A 356 -18.47 -45.70 26.89
C THR A 356 -17.78 -45.63 28.24
N TYR A 357 -17.78 -46.74 28.96
CA TYR A 357 -17.31 -46.79 30.35
C TYR A 357 -16.24 -47.87 30.50
N ASP A 358 -15.09 -47.48 31.04
CA ASP A 358 -14.08 -48.39 31.58
C ASP A 358 -14.07 -48.29 33.10
N TRP A 359 -13.80 -49.37 33.83
CA TRP A 359 -13.72 -49.31 35.27
C TRP A 359 -12.77 -50.33 35.91
N THR A 360 -12.29 -49.96 37.07
CA THR A 360 -11.61 -50.84 38.02
C THR A 360 -12.52 -51.08 39.23
N VAL A 361 -12.29 -52.17 39.97
CA VAL A 361 -13.05 -52.53 41.14
C VAL A 361 -12.16 -52.72 42.35
N SER A 362 -12.50 -52.07 43.44
CA SER A 362 -11.92 -52.34 44.76
C SER A 362 -12.99 -52.89 45.72
N VAL A 363 -12.59 -53.80 46.56
CA VAL A 363 -13.53 -54.47 47.53
C VAL A 363 -12.96 -54.36 48.94
N SER A 364 -13.86 -54.14 49.90
CA SER A 364 -13.49 -54.04 51.34
C SER A 364 -13.20 -55.39 52.01
N ASN A 365 -13.61 -56.49 51.37
CA ASN A 365 -13.41 -57.85 51.86
C ASN A 365 -12.81 -58.75 50.77
N SER A 366 -11.73 -59.48 51.08
CA SER A 366 -11.03 -60.33 50.12
C SER A 366 -11.90 -61.54 49.66
N ASP A 367 -12.95 -61.92 50.40
CA ASP A 367 -13.86 -62.98 50.03
C ASP A 367 -14.98 -62.56 49.07
N ALA A 368 -15.08 -61.29 48.77
CA ALA A 368 -15.95 -60.74 47.74
C ALA A 368 -15.56 -61.18 46.36
N SER A 369 -16.49 -61.62 45.53
CA SER A 369 -16.25 -62.11 44.19
C SER A 369 -17.43 -61.85 43.25
N GLY A 370 -17.35 -62.29 42.00
CA GLY A 370 -18.40 -62.12 40.99
C GLY A 370 -18.33 -60.81 40.21
N TYR A 371 -17.45 -59.88 40.63
CA TYR A 371 -17.26 -58.62 39.89
C TYR A 371 -16.39 -58.83 38.62
N THR A 372 -16.66 -58.02 37.62
CA THR A 372 -15.93 -58.03 36.36
C THR A 372 -15.45 -56.62 35.98
N THR A 373 -14.33 -56.54 35.26
CA THR A 373 -13.87 -55.33 34.61
C THR A 373 -14.10 -55.43 33.10
N PRO A 374 -14.43 -54.36 32.40
CA PRO A 374 -14.66 -54.42 30.97
C PRO A 374 -13.34 -54.60 30.19
N SER A 375 -13.47 -55.01 28.95
CA SER A 375 -12.40 -54.99 27.94
C SER A 375 -12.95 -54.39 26.65
N PRO A 376 -12.08 -53.75 25.82
CA PRO A 376 -12.54 -53.17 24.58
C PRO A 376 -13.24 -54.16 23.64
N PRO A 377 -14.35 -53.77 22.95
CA PRO A 377 -14.94 -52.43 23.00
C PRO A 377 -15.67 -52.22 24.33
N PHE A 378 -15.44 -51.05 24.95
CA PHE A 378 -16.05 -50.71 26.25
C PHE A 378 -17.56 -50.55 26.12
N PRO A 379 -18.31 -50.95 27.17
CA PRO A 379 -19.77 -50.93 27.16
C PRO A 379 -20.33 -49.51 27.30
N ALA A 380 -21.57 -49.32 26.82
CA ALA A 380 -22.36 -48.08 26.97
C ALA A 380 -23.21 -48.09 28.27
N SER A 381 -23.10 -49.10 29.11
CA SER A 381 -23.78 -49.20 30.43
C SER A 381 -22.92 -49.96 31.44
N ILE A 382 -23.10 -49.67 32.71
CA ILE A 382 -22.32 -50.26 33.78
C ILE A 382 -23.20 -51.31 34.45
N THR A 383 -22.93 -52.59 34.16
CA THR A 383 -23.71 -53.70 34.68
C THR A 383 -22.80 -54.76 35.30
N GLN A 384 -23.20 -55.22 36.48
CA GLN A 384 -22.58 -56.32 37.17
C GLN A 384 -23.66 -57.35 37.55
N SER A 385 -23.30 -58.59 37.51
CA SER A 385 -24.23 -59.67 37.89
C SER A 385 -23.54 -60.65 38.81
N ASN A 386 -24.32 -61.22 39.71
CA ASN A 386 -23.88 -62.32 40.61
C ASN A 386 -22.70 -61.91 41.53
N LEU A 387 -22.83 -60.73 42.18
CA LEU A 387 -21.89 -60.28 43.22
C LEU A 387 -22.07 -61.13 44.49
N THR A 388 -21.01 -61.74 44.96
CA THR A 388 -21.12 -62.69 46.11
C THR A 388 -20.15 -62.30 47.22
N VAL A 389 -20.61 -62.48 48.42
CA VAL A 389 -19.86 -62.39 49.67
C VAL A 389 -20.11 -63.59 50.51
N VAL A 390 -19.11 -63.96 51.31
CA VAL A 390 -19.23 -65.09 52.31
C VAL A 390 -18.98 -64.48 53.67
N ASP A 391 -19.79 -64.89 54.67
CA ASP A 391 -19.75 -64.57 56.10
C ASP A 391 -19.97 -63.07 56.46
N GLU A 392 -19.25 -62.08 55.85
CA GLU A 392 -19.35 -60.68 56.24
C GLU A 392 -19.73 -59.78 55.01
N PRO A 393 -20.50 -58.70 55.25
CA PRO A 393 -20.80 -57.73 54.16
C PRO A 393 -19.52 -57.12 53.52
N ALA A 394 -19.58 -56.88 52.24
CA ALA A 394 -18.50 -56.16 51.51
C ALA A 394 -19.04 -54.95 50.79
N THR A 395 -18.24 -53.93 50.75
CA THR A 395 -18.46 -52.77 49.89
C THR A 395 -17.64 -52.95 48.61
N PHE A 396 -18.29 -52.79 47.45
CA PHE A 396 -17.66 -52.78 46.16
C PHE A 396 -17.58 -51.30 45.69
N ILE A 397 -16.43 -50.83 45.31
CA ILE A 397 -16.23 -49.49 44.74
C ILE A 397 -15.74 -49.66 43.28
N TYR A 398 -16.58 -49.26 42.35
CA TYR A 398 -16.25 -49.22 40.93
C TYR A 398 -15.80 -47.81 40.59
N THR A 399 -14.50 -47.62 40.33
CA THR A 399 -13.99 -46.35 39.83
C THR A 399 -14.07 -46.38 38.30
N VAL A 400 -15.01 -45.61 37.76
CA VAL A 400 -15.44 -45.62 36.35
C VAL A 400 -14.90 -44.42 35.63
N THR A 401 -14.26 -44.67 34.47
CA THR A 401 -13.77 -43.63 33.56
C THR A 401 -14.65 -43.56 32.32
N PRO A 402 -15.42 -42.49 32.12
CA PRO A 402 -16.28 -42.30 30.95
C PRO A 402 -15.47 -41.72 29.80
N THR A 403 -15.77 -42.16 28.57
CA THR A 403 -15.16 -41.60 27.33
C THR A 403 -16.27 -41.32 26.33
N SER A 404 -16.33 -40.07 25.80
CA SER A 404 -17.30 -39.69 24.78
C SER A 404 -17.09 -40.46 23.47
N GLY A 405 -18.16 -40.71 22.73
CA GLY A 405 -18.11 -41.45 21.46
C GLY A 405 -17.79 -40.58 20.23
N TYR A 406 -17.42 -39.30 20.41
CA TYR A 406 -17.06 -38.42 19.33
C TYR A 406 -15.57 -38.55 18.98
N ASP A 407 -15.21 -38.09 17.78
CA ASP A 407 -13.81 -38.01 17.33
C ASP A 407 -12.97 -37.23 18.37
N GLY A 408 -11.80 -37.78 18.73
CA GLY A 408 -10.95 -37.22 19.79
C GLY A 408 -11.08 -37.90 21.14
N ASN A 409 -12.06 -38.80 21.33
CA ASN A 409 -12.21 -39.66 22.51
C ASN A 409 -12.06 -38.88 23.83
N CYS A 410 -12.91 -37.88 24.08
CA CYS A 410 -12.82 -37.03 25.26
C CYS A 410 -13.12 -37.84 26.52
N VAL A 411 -12.11 -37.97 27.38
CA VAL A 411 -12.18 -38.72 28.63
C VAL A 411 -12.60 -37.79 29.74
N GLY A 412 -13.70 -38.17 30.43
CA GLY A 412 -14.19 -37.46 31.60
C GLY A 412 -13.43 -37.83 32.88
N GLU A 413 -13.64 -37.04 33.92
CA GLU A 413 -13.10 -37.36 35.25
C GLU A 413 -13.68 -38.70 35.79
N PRO A 414 -12.87 -39.56 36.39
CA PRO A 414 -13.36 -40.78 37.00
C PRO A 414 -14.37 -40.48 38.13
N PHE A 415 -15.40 -41.32 38.23
CA PHE A 415 -16.39 -41.26 39.28
C PHE A 415 -16.58 -42.65 39.96
N ASP A 416 -17.05 -42.65 41.18
CA ASP A 416 -17.23 -43.89 41.93
C ASP A 416 -18.70 -44.31 42.01
N ILE A 417 -18.94 -45.62 41.81
CA ILE A 417 -20.19 -46.30 42.14
C ILE A 417 -19.88 -47.17 43.31
N THR A 418 -20.58 -46.92 44.46
CA THR A 418 -20.36 -47.62 45.69
C THR A 418 -21.60 -48.42 46.04
#